data_07f515b7264b5b6d62e6cdcb5d09f758
#
_entry.id   07f515b7264b5b6d62e6cdcb5d09f758
#
_cell.length_a   1.000
_cell.length_b   1.000
_cell.length_c   1.000
_cell.angle_alpha   90.00
_cell.angle_beta   90.00
_cell.angle_gamma   90.00
#
_symmetry.space_group_name_H-M   'P 1'
#
loop_
_entity.id
_entity.type
_entity.pdbx_description
1 polymer ?
#
loop_
_entity_poly.entity_id
_entity_poly.type
_entity_poly.pdbx_seq_one_letter_code
_entity_poly.pdbx_strand_id
1 'polypeptide(L)'
;MLQFYQINNRCFENVYFYHLLYKVVRQIMYVVVSVFLFSCGNKKADRIKKTEGKPKLSIVKQHGTYEKVNAIFEKEVSNWQELNTVHSFIQKFDKVSPNEALSNALELRDLVAILKDSVTPNIFDIPSFQARVNILHNETLRLADLTLIPAITSEDINLQVDKTIAAFSSINSKINTILSKKQFEDAVDIKIDYIGIDPTKMDSVSKRTISFKRKDELVKKKQLNSFKTPLNKNLKKKNTLKKVSDIKKKPFTNNKI
;
A
#
# COMPACT_ATOMS: atom_id res chain seq x y z
N MET A 1 -97.19 3.74 13.71
CA MET A 1 -96.28 4.05 14.83
C MET A 1 -95.42 2.89 15.32
N LEU A 2 -95.61 1.66 14.92
CA LEU A 2 -94.84 0.50 15.38
C LEU A 2 -93.60 0.15 14.58
N GLN A 3 -93.41 0.68 13.38
CA GLN A 3 -92.21 0.40 12.55
C GLN A 3 -91.00 1.28 12.91
N PHE A 4 -91.17 2.43 13.54
CA PHE A 4 -90.07 3.31 13.98
C PHE A 4 -89.33 2.79 15.23
N TYR A 5 -89.99 1.96 16.05
CA TYR A 5 -89.42 1.42 17.27
C TYR A 5 -88.48 0.24 17.02
N GLN A 6 -88.67 -0.49 15.95
CA GLN A 6 -87.79 -1.63 15.61
C GLN A 6 -86.49 -1.21 14.95
N ILE A 7 -86.45 -0.07 14.24
CA ILE A 7 -85.19 0.45 13.57
C ILE A 7 -84.23 1.01 14.61
N ASN A 8 -84.70 1.64 15.65
CA ASN A 8 -83.90 2.22 16.72
C ASN A 8 -83.20 1.18 17.59
N ASN A 9 -83.82 0.04 17.85
CA ASN A 9 -83.24 -1.03 18.66
C ASN A 9 -82.09 -1.75 17.94
N ARG A 10 -82.18 -1.93 16.63
CA ARG A 10 -81.08 -2.56 15.87
C ARG A 10 -79.87 -1.66 15.75
N CYS A 11 -80.03 -0.37 15.71
CA CYS A 11 -78.90 0.57 15.72
C CYS A 11 -78.17 0.61 17.06
N PHE A 12 -78.90 0.52 18.15
CA PHE A 12 -78.35 0.51 19.53
C PHE A 12 -77.58 -0.78 19.82
N GLU A 13 -78.08 -1.94 19.43
CA GLU A 13 -77.40 -3.23 19.58
C GLU A 13 -76.14 -3.31 18.80
N ASN A 14 -76.05 -2.76 17.56
CA ASN A 14 -74.82 -2.71 16.78
C ASN A 14 -73.78 -1.84 17.46
N VAL A 15 -74.09 -0.69 18.01
CA VAL A 15 -73.09 0.22 18.65
C VAL A 15 -72.53 -0.45 19.92
N TYR A 16 -73.36 -1.14 20.75
CA TYR A 16 -72.86 -1.89 21.89
C TYR A 16 -71.95 -3.06 21.47
N PHE A 17 -72.30 -3.76 20.40
CA PHE A 17 -71.53 -4.87 19.89
C PHE A 17 -70.16 -4.42 19.39
N TYR A 18 -70.11 -3.31 18.66
CA TYR A 18 -68.80 -2.74 18.21
C TYR A 18 -67.96 -2.24 19.40
N HIS A 19 -68.59 -1.65 20.42
CA HIS A 19 -67.84 -1.19 21.57
C HIS A 19 -67.34 -2.37 22.45
N LEU A 20 -68.08 -3.45 22.54
CA LEU A 20 -67.68 -4.68 23.23
C LEU A 20 -66.53 -5.34 22.42
N LEU A 21 -66.65 -5.45 21.07
CA LEU A 21 -65.65 -6.00 20.19
C LEU A 21 -64.35 -5.20 20.30
N TYR A 22 -64.42 -3.88 20.30
CA TYR A 22 -63.26 -3.00 20.46
C TYR A 22 -62.53 -3.22 21.80
N LYS A 23 -63.27 -3.37 22.88
CA LYS A 23 -62.68 -3.69 24.20
C LYS A 23 -61.94 -5.03 24.18
N VAL A 24 -62.57 -6.06 23.62
CA VAL A 24 -61.95 -7.39 23.52
C VAL A 24 -60.68 -7.36 22.63
N VAL A 25 -60.74 -6.73 21.47
CA VAL A 25 -59.58 -6.60 20.57
C VAL A 25 -58.44 -5.83 21.25
N ARG A 26 -58.76 -4.75 21.98
CA ARG A 26 -57.77 -3.98 22.74
C ARG A 26 -57.13 -4.82 23.84
N GLN A 27 -57.88 -5.66 24.55
CA GLN A 27 -57.29 -6.55 25.56
C GLN A 27 -56.41 -7.61 24.95
N ILE A 28 -56.81 -8.21 23.82
CA ILE A 28 -55.98 -9.17 23.07
C ILE A 28 -54.68 -8.53 22.62
N MET A 29 -54.73 -7.29 22.14
CA MET A 29 -53.54 -6.53 21.75
C MET A 29 -52.56 -6.37 22.92
N TYR A 30 -53.05 -6.05 24.14
CA TYR A 30 -52.17 -5.94 25.31
C TYR A 30 -51.55 -7.29 25.70
N VAL A 31 -52.33 -8.39 25.60
CA VAL A 31 -51.80 -9.74 25.85
C VAL A 31 -50.72 -10.12 24.83
N VAL A 32 -50.94 -9.83 23.54
CA VAL A 32 -49.95 -10.08 22.50
C VAL A 32 -48.69 -9.28 22.74
N VAL A 33 -48.80 -7.98 23.04
CA VAL A 33 -47.65 -7.12 23.36
C VAL A 33 -46.91 -7.62 24.61
N SER A 34 -47.63 -8.07 25.65
CA SER A 34 -46.99 -8.62 26.87
C SER A 34 -46.24 -9.93 26.57
N VAL A 35 -46.75 -10.79 25.70
CA VAL A 35 -46.09 -12.03 25.29
C VAL A 35 -44.76 -11.72 24.53
N PHE A 36 -44.76 -10.68 23.68
CA PHE A 36 -43.56 -10.23 23.03
C PHE A 36 -42.50 -9.67 24.00
N LEU A 37 -42.92 -9.02 25.08
CA LEU A 37 -42.00 -8.51 26.09
C LEU A 37 -41.37 -9.61 26.96
N PHE A 38 -42.08 -10.74 27.15
CA PHE A 38 -41.53 -11.92 27.85
C PHE A 38 -40.78 -12.89 26.95
N SER A 39 -40.77 -12.69 25.65
CA SER A 39 -40.01 -13.52 24.68
C SER A 39 -38.49 -13.31 24.74
N CYS A 40 -37.97 -12.45 25.61
CA CYS A 40 -36.58 -12.48 25.98
C CYS A 40 -36.28 -13.72 26.86
N GLY A 41 -36.42 -14.89 26.26
CA GLY A 41 -36.05 -16.16 26.87
C GLY A 41 -34.58 -16.14 27.21
N ASN A 42 -34.25 -16.09 28.50
CA ASN A 42 -32.99 -16.52 29.05
C ASN A 42 -32.66 -17.93 28.52
N LYS A 43 -32.04 -18.03 27.37
CA LYS A 43 -31.22 -19.17 27.05
C LYS A 43 -30.15 -19.18 28.14
N LYS A 44 -30.34 -19.95 29.19
CA LYS A 44 -29.23 -20.44 29.98
C LYS A 44 -28.31 -21.18 28.99
N ALA A 45 -27.42 -20.41 28.35
CA ALA A 45 -26.28 -20.99 27.75
C ALA A 45 -25.57 -21.74 28.88
N ASP A 46 -25.53 -23.05 28.81
CA ASP A 46 -24.62 -23.86 29.58
C ASP A 46 -23.25 -23.18 29.39
N ARG A 47 -22.85 -22.41 30.40
CA ARG A 47 -21.48 -21.91 30.50
C ARG A 47 -20.61 -23.13 30.75
N ILE A 48 -20.31 -23.85 29.67
CA ILE A 48 -19.03 -24.50 29.57
C ILE A 48 -18.06 -23.33 29.77
N LYS A 49 -17.44 -23.25 30.94
CA LYS A 49 -16.27 -22.43 31.20
C LYS A 49 -15.15 -22.99 30.33
N LYS A 50 -15.25 -22.79 29.02
CA LYS A 50 -14.10 -22.71 28.16
C LYS A 50 -13.43 -21.42 28.62
N THR A 51 -12.29 -21.55 29.20
CA THR A 51 -11.33 -20.46 29.35
C THR A 51 -11.00 -20.07 27.92
N GLU A 52 -11.88 -19.23 27.32
CA GLU A 52 -11.68 -18.72 25.97
C GLU A 52 -10.49 -17.79 26.06
N GLY A 53 -9.30 -18.34 25.79
CA GLY A 53 -8.18 -17.51 25.41
C GLY A 53 -8.68 -16.54 24.33
N LYS A 54 -8.21 -15.29 24.36
CA LYS A 54 -8.54 -14.31 23.31
C LYS A 54 -8.43 -14.98 21.94
N PRO A 55 -9.36 -14.72 21.01
CA PRO A 55 -9.26 -15.24 19.67
C PRO A 55 -7.85 -15.00 19.13
N LYS A 56 -7.20 -15.99 18.53
CA LYS A 56 -5.80 -15.91 18.09
C LYS A 56 -5.50 -14.67 17.25
N LEU A 57 -6.47 -14.24 16.42
CA LEU A 57 -6.37 -13.03 15.59
C LEU A 57 -6.41 -11.71 16.38
N SER A 58 -6.83 -11.73 17.65
CA SER A 58 -6.89 -10.56 18.53
C SER A 58 -5.73 -10.49 19.53
N ILE A 59 -4.79 -11.44 19.45
CA ILE A 59 -3.61 -11.44 20.31
C ILE A 59 -2.58 -10.50 19.72
N VAL A 60 -2.25 -9.44 20.45
CA VAL A 60 -1.22 -8.49 20.04
C VAL A 60 0.15 -9.16 20.13
N LYS A 61 0.92 -9.07 19.04
CA LYS A 61 2.31 -9.54 18.95
C LYS A 61 3.25 -8.33 18.86
N GLN A 62 4.40 -8.43 19.49
CA GLN A 62 5.53 -7.54 19.25
C GLN A 62 6.29 -8.07 18.03
N HIS A 63 6.42 -7.27 17.01
CA HIS A 63 7.17 -7.57 15.79
C HIS A 63 8.61 -7.11 15.89
N GLY A 64 9.43 -7.49 14.92
CA GLY A 64 10.85 -7.09 14.89
C GLY A 64 11.01 -5.58 14.75
N THR A 65 12.08 -5.05 15.35
CA THR A 65 12.46 -3.65 15.16
C THR A 65 13.07 -3.45 13.76
N TYR A 66 12.77 -2.32 13.15
CA TYR A 66 13.39 -1.93 11.87
C TYR A 66 14.54 -0.93 12.11
N GLU A 67 15.50 -0.94 11.20
CA GLU A 67 16.59 0.04 11.18
C GLU A 67 16.01 1.44 10.94
N LYS A 68 16.38 2.40 11.78
CA LYS A 68 15.98 3.81 11.60
C LYS A 68 17.02 4.53 10.74
N VAL A 69 16.58 5.62 10.12
CA VAL A 69 17.53 6.56 9.52
C VAL A 69 18.39 7.14 10.65
N ASN A 70 19.71 7.22 10.42
CA ASN A 70 20.63 7.77 11.42
C ASN A 70 20.29 9.24 11.68
N ALA A 71 20.30 9.66 12.95
CA ALA A 71 19.99 11.01 13.38
C ALA A 71 20.82 12.09 12.65
N ILE A 72 22.04 11.77 12.26
CA ILE A 72 22.90 12.66 11.46
C ILE A 72 22.30 12.99 10.10
N PHE A 73 21.50 12.07 9.56
CA PHE A 73 20.93 12.16 8.19
C PHE A 73 19.44 12.55 8.17
N GLU A 74 18.82 12.73 9.33
CA GLU A 74 17.38 13.07 9.40
C GLU A 74 17.04 14.33 8.59
N LYS A 75 17.92 15.32 8.56
CA LYS A 75 17.73 16.56 7.81
C LYS A 75 17.64 16.32 6.29
N GLU A 76 18.38 15.35 5.76
CA GLU A 76 18.41 15.04 4.33
C GLU A 76 17.13 14.37 3.86
N VAL A 77 16.40 13.69 4.75
CA VAL A 77 15.15 12.99 4.44
C VAL A 77 13.90 13.71 4.99
N SER A 78 14.08 14.74 5.83
CA SER A 78 12.97 15.45 6.51
C SER A 78 11.94 16.03 5.53
N ASN A 79 12.38 16.49 4.37
CA ASN A 79 11.53 17.08 3.33
C ASN A 79 10.84 16.02 2.43
N TRP A 80 11.16 14.74 2.60
CA TRP A 80 10.56 13.67 1.82
C TRP A 80 9.29 13.18 2.50
N GLN A 81 8.19 13.86 2.19
CA GLN A 81 6.91 13.68 2.88
C GLN A 81 6.36 12.27 2.75
N GLU A 82 6.44 11.65 1.58
CA GLU A 82 5.91 10.32 1.32
C GLU A 82 6.65 9.26 2.14
N LEU A 83 7.98 9.34 2.22
CA LEU A 83 8.78 8.45 3.06
C LEU A 83 8.43 8.62 4.54
N ASN A 84 8.27 9.86 5.01
CA ASN A 84 7.93 10.15 6.40
C ASN A 84 6.53 9.67 6.76
N THR A 85 5.58 9.75 5.83
CA THR A 85 4.22 9.23 6.00
C THR A 85 4.23 7.71 6.13
N VAL A 86 4.94 7.01 5.25
CA VAL A 86 5.11 5.54 5.35
C VAL A 86 5.81 5.17 6.66
N HIS A 87 6.86 5.91 7.07
CA HIS A 87 7.56 5.68 8.33
C HIS A 87 6.62 5.80 9.54
N SER A 88 5.84 6.88 9.61
CA SER A 88 4.88 7.09 10.70
C SER A 88 3.80 6.02 10.74
N PHE A 89 3.36 5.55 9.58
CA PHE A 89 2.31 4.54 9.49
C PHE A 89 2.82 3.15 9.87
N ILE A 90 4.04 2.78 9.45
CA ILE A 90 4.61 1.45 9.72
C ILE A 90 4.89 1.23 11.22
N GLN A 91 5.05 2.30 12.00
CA GLN A 91 5.17 2.21 13.46
C GLN A 91 3.97 1.55 14.13
N LYS A 92 2.78 1.64 13.52
CA LYS A 92 1.57 0.96 14.00
C LYS A 92 1.72 -0.57 13.99
N PHE A 93 2.63 -1.09 13.17
CA PHE A 93 2.88 -2.52 13.02
C PHE A 93 3.92 -3.07 13.98
N ASP A 94 4.61 -2.23 14.75
CA ASP A 94 5.61 -2.67 15.74
C ASP A 94 4.96 -3.54 16.82
N LYS A 95 3.74 -3.19 17.23
CA LYS A 95 2.97 -3.89 18.24
C LYS A 95 1.51 -3.96 17.82
N VAL A 96 1.16 -5.00 17.12
CA VAL A 96 -0.13 -5.10 16.44
C VAL A 96 -0.74 -6.50 16.58
N SER A 97 -2.07 -6.58 16.58
CA SER A 97 -2.78 -7.84 16.44
C SER A 97 -3.01 -8.18 14.97
N PRO A 98 -3.14 -9.47 14.59
CA PRO A 98 -3.42 -9.85 13.21
C PRO A 98 -4.64 -9.15 12.59
N ASN A 99 -5.73 -8.99 13.35
CA ASN A 99 -6.91 -8.25 12.88
C ASN A 99 -6.63 -6.79 12.59
N GLU A 100 -5.89 -6.13 13.46
CA GLU A 100 -5.51 -4.73 13.29
C GLU A 100 -4.52 -4.56 12.14
N ALA A 101 -3.58 -5.50 11.96
CA ALA A 101 -2.67 -5.53 10.84
C ALA A 101 -3.43 -5.60 9.51
N LEU A 102 -4.41 -6.49 9.38
CA LEU A 102 -5.27 -6.59 8.20
C LEU A 102 -6.11 -5.32 7.98
N SER A 103 -6.63 -4.71 9.05
CA SER A 103 -7.41 -3.47 8.95
C SER A 103 -6.57 -2.30 8.39
N ASN A 104 -5.28 -2.27 8.68
CA ASN A 104 -4.36 -1.22 8.22
C ASN A 104 -3.63 -1.59 6.90
N ALA A 105 -3.79 -2.83 6.41
CA ALA A 105 -3.01 -3.35 5.28
C ALA A 105 -3.25 -2.59 3.97
N LEU A 106 -4.51 -2.26 3.67
CA LEU A 106 -4.87 -1.53 2.45
C LEU A 106 -4.32 -0.11 2.46
N GLU A 107 -4.42 0.59 3.59
CA GLU A 107 -3.87 1.94 3.73
C GLU A 107 -2.35 1.95 3.60
N LEU A 108 -1.66 0.99 4.23
CA LEU A 108 -0.20 0.86 4.08
C LEU A 108 0.20 0.61 2.63
N ARG A 109 -0.51 -0.28 1.92
CA ARG A 109 -0.29 -0.54 0.49
C ARG A 109 -0.37 0.75 -0.32
N ASP A 110 -1.42 1.54 -0.10
CA ASP A 110 -1.67 2.76 -0.87
C ASP A 110 -0.61 3.83 -0.57
N LEU A 111 -0.20 3.98 0.69
CA LEU A 111 0.88 4.89 1.07
C LEU A 111 2.22 4.49 0.43
N VAL A 112 2.52 3.19 0.37
CA VAL A 112 3.75 2.71 -0.27
C VAL A 112 3.67 2.82 -1.80
N ALA A 113 2.49 2.68 -2.40
CA ALA A 113 2.30 2.97 -3.83
C ALA A 113 2.58 4.45 -4.14
N ILE A 114 2.08 5.38 -3.32
CA ILE A 114 2.38 6.81 -3.43
C ILE A 114 3.88 7.07 -3.31
N LEU A 115 4.56 6.47 -2.32
CA LEU A 115 6.02 6.59 -2.17
C LEU A 115 6.77 6.10 -3.41
N LYS A 116 6.36 4.98 -3.99
CA LYS A 116 6.97 4.40 -5.18
C LYS A 116 6.81 5.29 -6.41
N ASP A 117 5.65 5.93 -6.58
CA ASP A 117 5.30 6.72 -7.75
C ASP A 117 5.66 8.20 -7.59
N SER A 118 6.06 8.62 -6.38
CA SER A 118 6.49 9.98 -6.07
C SER A 118 7.87 10.31 -6.63
N VAL A 119 8.17 11.61 -6.68
CA VAL A 119 9.49 12.09 -7.09
C VAL A 119 10.53 11.73 -6.05
N THR A 120 11.38 10.77 -6.39
CA THR A 120 12.51 10.38 -5.54
C THR A 120 13.58 11.47 -5.55
N PRO A 121 14.12 11.92 -4.41
CA PRO A 121 15.24 12.84 -4.37
C PRO A 121 16.44 12.29 -5.16
N ASN A 122 17.10 13.14 -5.94
CA ASN A 122 18.16 12.75 -6.89
C ASN A 122 19.26 11.86 -6.30
N ILE A 123 19.57 12.04 -5.01
CA ILE A 123 20.60 11.24 -4.33
C ILE A 123 20.15 9.77 -4.15
N PHE A 124 18.84 9.53 -4.06
CA PHE A 124 18.26 8.19 -3.91
C PHE A 124 17.75 7.62 -5.23
N ASP A 125 17.78 8.38 -6.32
CA ASP A 125 17.37 7.91 -7.66
C ASP A 125 18.41 6.98 -8.27
N ILE A 126 18.57 5.82 -7.64
CA ILE A 126 19.50 4.76 -8.09
C ILE A 126 18.78 3.42 -8.13
N PRO A 127 19.12 2.54 -9.08
CA PRO A 127 18.42 1.25 -9.25
C PRO A 127 18.36 0.39 -7.99
N SER A 128 19.41 0.42 -7.17
CA SER A 128 19.49 -0.37 -5.94
C SER A 128 18.57 0.15 -4.82
N PHE A 129 18.19 1.43 -4.83
CA PHE A 129 17.19 2.00 -3.93
C PHE A 129 15.79 1.68 -4.45
N GLN A 130 15.53 1.91 -5.73
CA GLN A 130 14.25 1.61 -6.38
C GLN A 130 13.87 0.14 -6.25
N ALA A 131 14.84 -0.78 -6.32
CA ALA A 131 14.60 -2.20 -6.07
C ALA A 131 14.04 -2.47 -4.66
N ARG A 132 14.52 -1.76 -3.62
CA ARG A 132 14.02 -1.92 -2.25
C ARG A 132 12.62 -1.35 -2.07
N VAL A 133 12.32 -0.21 -2.69
CA VAL A 133 10.98 0.35 -2.72
C VAL A 133 10.00 -0.63 -3.38
N ASN A 134 10.41 -1.26 -4.49
CA ASN A 134 9.61 -2.28 -5.16
C ASN A 134 9.41 -3.53 -4.28
N ILE A 135 10.41 -3.95 -3.51
CA ILE A 135 10.27 -5.06 -2.56
C ILE A 135 9.25 -4.69 -1.49
N LEU A 136 9.37 -3.51 -0.86
CA LEU A 136 8.40 -3.05 0.12
C LEU A 136 6.99 -3.01 -0.46
N HIS A 137 6.81 -2.45 -1.66
CA HIS A 137 5.52 -2.41 -2.33
C HIS A 137 4.94 -3.82 -2.55
N ASN A 138 5.75 -4.78 -2.98
CA ASN A 138 5.31 -6.17 -3.14
C ASN A 138 4.92 -6.83 -1.81
N GLU A 139 5.65 -6.56 -0.72
CA GLU A 139 5.30 -7.13 0.58
C GLU A 139 4.01 -6.50 1.14
N THR A 140 3.77 -5.19 0.88
CA THR A 140 2.50 -4.55 1.26
C THR A 140 1.32 -5.03 0.42
N LEU A 141 1.51 -5.31 -0.87
CA LEU A 141 0.50 -5.96 -1.71
C LEU A 141 0.12 -7.33 -1.16
N ARG A 142 1.11 -8.16 -0.81
CA ARG A 142 0.87 -9.48 -0.20
C ARG A 142 0.12 -9.37 1.13
N LEU A 143 0.47 -8.38 1.97
CA LEU A 143 -0.24 -8.16 3.23
C LEU A 143 -1.70 -7.75 2.97
N ALA A 144 -1.93 -6.89 1.97
CA ALA A 144 -3.27 -6.50 1.55
C ALA A 144 -4.08 -7.68 0.99
N ASP A 145 -3.45 -8.56 0.21
CA ASP A 145 -4.11 -9.75 -0.36
C ASP A 145 -4.59 -10.73 0.72
N LEU A 146 -3.92 -10.78 1.89
CA LEU A 146 -4.36 -11.63 3.01
C LEU A 146 -5.73 -11.22 3.55
N THR A 147 -6.17 -9.98 3.33
CA THR A 147 -7.53 -9.52 3.73
C THR A 147 -8.63 -10.24 2.96
N LEU A 148 -8.32 -10.82 1.80
CA LEU A 148 -9.26 -11.52 0.93
C LEU A 148 -9.37 -13.02 1.23
N ILE A 149 -8.55 -13.54 2.15
CA ILE A 149 -8.50 -14.97 2.49
C ILE A 149 -9.34 -15.25 3.74
N PRO A 150 -10.52 -15.89 3.63
CA PRO A 150 -11.44 -16.05 4.76
C PRO A 150 -10.90 -16.90 5.92
N ALA A 151 -9.99 -17.84 5.63
CA ALA A 151 -9.46 -18.79 6.62
C ALA A 151 -7.95 -18.58 6.87
N ILE A 152 -7.50 -17.33 6.80
CA ILE A 152 -6.09 -16.99 7.06
C ILE A 152 -5.72 -17.23 8.52
N THR A 153 -4.52 -17.73 8.77
CA THR A 153 -4.03 -17.96 10.13
C THR A 153 -3.36 -16.72 10.72
N SER A 154 -3.36 -16.61 12.05
CA SER A 154 -2.63 -15.54 12.74
C SER A 154 -1.14 -15.59 12.48
N GLU A 155 -0.60 -16.79 12.31
CA GLU A 155 0.80 -17.06 12.05
C GLU A 155 1.21 -16.52 10.68
N ASP A 156 0.40 -16.74 9.64
CA ASP A 156 0.65 -16.24 8.28
C ASP A 156 0.62 -14.71 8.21
N ILE A 157 -0.37 -14.10 8.89
CA ILE A 157 -0.47 -12.63 8.97
C ILE A 157 0.76 -12.05 9.66
N ASN A 158 1.12 -12.58 10.83
CA ASN A 158 2.28 -12.13 11.58
C ASN A 158 3.58 -12.28 10.79
N LEU A 159 3.74 -13.40 10.06
CA LEU A 159 4.90 -13.61 9.19
C LEU A 159 4.97 -12.56 8.07
N GLN A 160 3.81 -12.22 7.47
CA GLN A 160 3.77 -11.20 6.42
C GLN A 160 4.04 -9.80 6.96
N VAL A 161 3.57 -9.48 8.18
CA VAL A 161 3.92 -8.23 8.89
C VAL A 161 5.42 -8.16 9.11
N ASP A 162 6.05 -9.23 9.62
CA ASP A 162 7.50 -9.28 9.85
C ASP A 162 8.28 -9.03 8.54
N LYS A 163 7.84 -9.62 7.41
CA LYS A 163 8.45 -9.39 6.08
C LYS A 163 8.30 -7.94 5.61
N THR A 164 7.14 -7.34 5.85
CA THR A 164 6.88 -5.94 5.49
C THR A 164 7.76 -4.99 6.28
N ILE A 165 7.91 -5.21 7.59
CA ILE A 165 8.80 -4.43 8.46
C ILE A 165 10.27 -4.61 8.02
N ALA A 166 10.70 -5.83 7.70
CA ALA A 166 12.06 -6.09 7.21
C ALA A 166 12.33 -5.41 5.86
N ALA A 167 11.36 -5.38 4.96
CA ALA A 167 11.48 -4.66 3.69
C ALA A 167 11.65 -3.15 3.90
N PHE A 168 10.87 -2.55 4.82
CA PHE A 168 11.04 -1.15 5.18
C PHE A 168 12.40 -0.88 5.85
N SER A 169 12.84 -1.75 6.74
CA SER A 169 14.17 -1.69 7.36
C SER A 169 15.27 -1.63 6.30
N SER A 170 15.14 -2.41 5.22
CA SER A 170 16.11 -2.42 4.12
C SER A 170 16.19 -1.09 3.36
N ILE A 171 15.10 -0.32 3.30
CA ILE A 171 15.08 1.03 2.72
C ILE A 171 15.89 1.98 3.60
N ASN A 172 15.62 2.01 4.90
CA ASN A 172 16.34 2.87 5.85
C ASN A 172 17.84 2.54 5.89
N SER A 173 18.20 1.26 5.89
CA SER A 173 19.58 0.80 5.77
C SER A 173 20.24 1.32 4.51
N LYS A 174 19.52 1.30 3.39
CA LYS A 174 20.03 1.83 2.12
C LYS A 174 20.21 3.36 2.15
N ILE A 175 19.26 4.09 2.75
CA ILE A 175 19.39 5.54 2.97
C ILE A 175 20.66 5.84 3.76
N ASN A 176 20.85 5.15 4.88
CA ASN A 176 22.05 5.31 5.72
C ASN A 176 23.32 5.04 4.93
N THR A 177 23.33 3.99 4.11
CA THR A 177 24.49 3.62 3.28
C THR A 177 24.81 4.70 2.23
N ILE A 178 23.77 5.25 1.56
CA ILE A 178 23.96 6.27 0.51
C ILE A 178 24.50 7.56 1.12
N LEU A 179 23.90 7.99 2.24
CA LEU A 179 24.27 9.24 2.91
C LEU A 179 25.64 9.14 3.58
N SER A 180 25.97 8.00 4.20
CA SER A 180 27.33 7.76 4.71
C SER A 180 28.36 7.78 3.61
N LYS A 181 28.05 7.18 2.44
CA LYS A 181 28.95 7.24 1.28
C LYS A 181 29.14 8.68 0.78
N LYS A 182 28.04 9.45 0.68
CA LYS A 182 28.11 10.88 0.29
C LYS A 182 28.97 11.65 1.28
N GLN A 183 28.71 11.50 2.58
CA GLN A 183 29.48 12.18 3.63
C GLN A 183 30.97 11.85 3.55
N PHE A 184 31.30 10.57 3.29
CA PHE A 184 32.69 10.17 3.10
C PHE A 184 33.31 10.79 1.84
N GLU A 185 32.57 10.78 0.72
CA GLU A 185 33.05 11.38 -0.54
C GLU A 185 33.23 12.90 -0.41
N ASP A 186 32.36 13.59 0.33
CA ASP A 186 32.45 15.03 0.60
C ASP A 186 33.62 15.35 1.55
N ALA A 187 33.89 14.50 2.56
CA ALA A 187 34.99 14.65 3.50
C ALA A 187 36.33 14.33 2.89
N VAL A 188 36.36 13.43 1.93
CA VAL A 188 37.55 13.03 1.16
C VAL A 188 37.53 13.79 -0.17
N ASP A 189 37.46 15.13 -0.11
CA ASP A 189 37.75 16.00 -1.25
C ASP A 189 39.28 15.97 -1.51
N ILE A 190 39.74 14.79 -1.92
CA ILE A 190 41.04 14.68 -2.51
C ILE A 190 40.92 15.37 -3.86
N LYS A 191 41.16 16.66 -3.90
CA LYS A 191 41.67 17.28 -5.12
C LYS A 191 42.92 16.48 -5.49
N ILE A 192 42.73 15.52 -6.40
CA ILE A 192 43.84 14.80 -7.01
C ILE A 192 44.45 15.76 -8.03
N ASP A 193 44.87 16.89 -7.58
CA ASP A 193 45.95 17.62 -8.16
C ASP A 193 47.19 16.85 -7.76
N TYR A 194 47.68 15.98 -8.65
CA TYR A 194 48.93 15.27 -8.50
C TYR A 194 50.11 16.29 -8.56
N ILE A 195 50.07 17.27 -7.67
CA ILE A 195 51.16 18.23 -7.48
C ILE A 195 52.23 17.49 -6.72
N GLY A 196 53.21 16.96 -7.47
CA GLY A 196 54.42 16.38 -6.91
C GLY A 196 54.72 14.92 -7.21
N ILE A 197 53.88 14.20 -7.94
CA ILE A 197 54.22 12.85 -8.39
C ILE A 197 54.79 12.93 -9.82
N ASP A 198 56.08 12.73 -9.90
CA ASP A 198 56.81 12.64 -11.19
C ASP A 198 56.24 11.43 -11.97
N PRO A 199 55.58 11.64 -13.14
CA PRO A 199 55.01 10.57 -13.94
C PRO A 199 56.03 9.54 -14.43
N THR A 200 57.32 9.90 -14.43
CA THR A 200 58.39 9.01 -14.84
C THR A 200 58.76 8.01 -13.76
N LYS A 201 58.50 8.32 -12.48
CA LYS A 201 58.80 7.48 -11.32
C LYS A 201 57.60 6.62 -10.86
N MET A 202 56.49 6.73 -11.55
CA MET A 202 55.30 5.91 -11.23
C MET A 202 55.48 4.48 -11.73
N ASP A 203 55.10 3.50 -10.89
CA ASP A 203 55.01 2.12 -11.29
C ASP A 203 53.88 1.88 -12.32
N SER A 204 53.98 0.77 -13.06
CA SER A 204 53.08 0.46 -14.16
C SER A 204 51.62 0.23 -13.71
N VAL A 205 51.42 -0.24 -12.46
CA VAL A 205 50.10 -0.49 -11.89
C VAL A 205 49.41 0.82 -11.56
N SER A 206 50.12 1.75 -10.91
CA SER A 206 49.62 3.09 -10.59
C SER A 206 49.28 3.88 -11.84
N LYS A 207 50.11 3.85 -12.87
CA LYS A 207 49.84 4.47 -14.19
C LYS A 207 48.56 3.91 -14.83
N ARG A 208 48.38 2.59 -14.78
CA ARG A 208 47.16 1.94 -15.31
C ARG A 208 45.90 2.35 -14.55
N THR A 209 45.96 2.38 -13.21
CA THR A 209 44.83 2.75 -12.35
C THR A 209 44.42 4.20 -12.60
N ILE A 210 45.37 5.12 -12.70
CA ILE A 210 45.11 6.53 -12.98
C ILE A 210 44.52 6.71 -14.37
N SER A 211 45.06 6.02 -15.38
CA SER A 211 44.54 6.10 -16.75
C SER A 211 43.08 5.56 -16.84
N PHE A 212 42.78 4.54 -16.07
CA PHE A 212 41.40 3.99 -15.98
C PHE A 212 40.43 5.01 -15.36
N LYS A 213 40.78 5.58 -14.19
CA LYS A 213 39.98 6.61 -13.53
C LYS A 213 39.75 7.83 -14.43
N ARG A 214 40.75 8.32 -15.11
CA ARG A 214 40.67 9.46 -16.03
C ARG A 214 39.73 9.14 -17.22
N LYS A 215 39.76 7.91 -17.74
CA LYS A 215 38.83 7.47 -18.81
C LYS A 215 37.40 7.45 -18.31
N ASP A 216 37.13 6.92 -17.10
CA ASP A 216 35.79 6.85 -16.51
C ASP A 216 35.22 8.25 -16.25
N GLU A 217 36.01 9.17 -15.76
CA GLU A 217 35.58 10.57 -15.58
C GLU A 217 35.29 11.27 -16.92
N LEU A 218 36.05 11.01 -17.95
CA LEU A 218 35.79 11.54 -19.28
C LEU A 218 34.51 10.97 -19.89
N VAL A 219 34.23 9.69 -19.65
CA VAL A 219 32.97 9.05 -20.08
C VAL A 219 31.80 9.66 -19.32
N LYS A 220 31.87 9.80 -17.98
CA LYS A 220 30.85 10.45 -17.16
C LYS A 220 30.62 11.91 -17.60
N LYS A 221 31.66 12.69 -17.85
CA LYS A 221 31.52 14.07 -18.36
C LYS A 221 30.89 14.14 -19.75
N LYS A 222 31.19 13.21 -20.64
CA LYS A 222 30.55 13.12 -21.96
C LYS A 222 29.06 12.76 -21.85
N GLN A 223 28.71 11.81 -21.00
CA GLN A 223 27.33 11.45 -20.73
C GLN A 223 26.57 12.63 -20.11
N LEU A 224 27.13 13.30 -19.12
CA LEU A 224 26.50 14.47 -18.49
C LEU A 224 26.30 15.62 -19.49
N ASN A 225 27.23 15.84 -20.39
CA ASN A 225 27.11 16.85 -21.43
C ASN A 225 26.14 16.47 -22.55
N SER A 226 25.97 15.18 -22.84
CA SER A 226 24.96 14.71 -23.81
C SER A 226 23.53 14.90 -23.27
N PHE A 227 23.34 14.81 -21.96
CA PHE A 227 22.05 15.14 -21.31
C PHE A 227 21.79 16.65 -21.18
N LYS A 228 22.86 17.49 -21.20
CA LYS A 228 22.71 18.95 -21.13
C LYS A 228 22.55 19.64 -22.49
N THR A 229 22.65 18.89 -23.59
CA THR A 229 22.35 19.44 -24.91
C THR A 229 20.82 19.44 -25.08
N PRO A 230 20.16 20.60 -25.13
CA PRO A 230 18.70 20.63 -25.35
C PRO A 230 18.44 20.04 -26.74
N LEU A 231 17.52 19.10 -26.77
CA LEU A 231 16.91 18.52 -27.99
C LEU A 231 16.14 19.65 -28.71
N ASN A 232 16.86 20.59 -29.31
CA ASN A 232 16.18 21.61 -30.09
C ASN A 232 17.01 21.89 -31.39
N LYS A 233 16.29 21.73 -32.46
CA LYS A 233 16.56 22.02 -33.87
C LYS A 233 17.00 20.81 -34.69
N ASN A 234 16.01 20.05 -35.19
CA ASN A 234 15.78 19.86 -36.62
C ASN A 234 14.72 18.78 -36.86
N LEU A 235 13.52 19.01 -36.36
CA LEU A 235 12.32 18.45 -36.96
C LEU A 235 11.76 19.45 -37.99
N LYS A 236 12.58 19.76 -39.02
CA LYS A 236 12.01 20.29 -40.24
C LYS A 236 11.32 19.19 -41.02
N LYS A 237 9.98 19.27 -40.97
CA LYS A 237 9.02 18.78 -41.99
C LYS A 237 9.67 18.06 -43.17
N LYS A 238 9.43 16.74 -43.25
CA LYS A 238 9.18 16.08 -44.51
C LYS A 238 7.83 15.36 -44.37
N ASN A 239 6.76 16.15 -44.47
CA ASN A 239 5.48 15.65 -44.93
C ASN A 239 5.64 15.30 -46.40
N THR A 240 5.89 14.06 -46.70
CA THR A 240 5.54 13.46 -47.98
C THR A 240 4.52 12.38 -47.67
N LEU A 241 3.28 12.75 -47.80
CA LEU A 241 2.16 11.85 -48.08
C LEU A 241 2.54 10.97 -49.25
N LYS A 242 3.02 9.76 -49.04
CA LYS A 242 3.02 8.71 -50.04
C LYS A 242 1.70 8.00 -49.96
N LYS A 243 0.89 8.32 -50.96
CA LYS A 243 -0.35 7.70 -51.39
C LYS A 243 -0.20 6.19 -51.32
N VAL A 244 -1.04 5.55 -50.48
CA VAL A 244 -1.28 4.12 -50.50
C VAL A 244 -2.23 3.86 -51.66
N SER A 245 -1.69 3.48 -52.82
CA SER A 245 -2.41 2.83 -53.93
C SER A 245 -1.41 1.81 -54.49
N ASP A 246 -1.95 0.60 -54.71
CA ASP A 246 -1.32 -0.54 -55.37
C ASP A 246 -0.64 -1.60 -54.51
N ILE A 247 -1.46 -2.25 -53.65
CA ILE A 247 -1.21 -3.66 -53.34
C ILE A 247 -2.12 -4.50 -54.23
N LYS A 248 -1.61 -4.87 -55.39
CA LYS A 248 -2.18 -5.90 -56.27
C LYS A 248 -2.14 -7.25 -55.56
N LYS A 249 -3.31 -7.83 -55.35
CA LYS A 249 -3.52 -9.21 -54.93
C LYS A 249 -2.87 -10.15 -55.95
N LYS A 250 -1.94 -10.99 -55.50
CA LYS A 250 -1.52 -12.21 -56.24
C LYS A 250 -2.37 -13.39 -55.76
N PRO A 251 -2.88 -14.23 -56.63
CA PRO A 251 -3.70 -15.37 -56.25
C PRO A 251 -2.82 -16.53 -55.72
N PHE A 252 -3.33 -17.21 -54.73
CA PHE A 252 -2.82 -18.47 -54.20
C PHE A 252 -3.01 -19.58 -55.26
N THR A 253 -1.94 -20.18 -55.72
CA THR A 253 -1.98 -21.44 -56.46
C THR A 253 -1.70 -22.59 -55.49
N ASN A 254 -2.71 -23.43 -55.30
CA ASN A 254 -2.59 -24.77 -54.74
C ASN A 254 -1.70 -25.61 -55.66
N ASN A 255 -0.66 -26.24 -55.11
CA ASN A 255 -0.13 -27.46 -55.69
C ASN A 255 -0.21 -28.57 -54.66
N LYS A 256 -1.04 -29.55 -55.04
CA LYS A 256 -0.96 -30.93 -54.52
C LYS A 256 0.35 -31.58 -54.99
N ILE A 257 1.04 -32.24 -54.12
CA ILE A 257 1.39 -33.67 -54.19
C ILE A 257 1.77 -34.07 -52.76
#